data_a4e552b582ff613104d2e37bfe70f152
#
_entry.id   a4e552b582ff613104d2e37bfe70f152
#
_cell.length_a   1.000
_cell.length_b   1.000
_cell.length_c   1.000
_cell.angle_alpha   90.00
_cell.angle_beta   90.00
_cell.angle_gamma   90.00
#
_symmetry.space_group_name_H-M   'P 1'
#
loop_
_entity.id
_entity.type
_entity.pdbx_description
1 polymer ?
#
loop_
_entity_poly.entity_id
_entity_poly.type
_entity_poly.pdbx_seq_one_letter_code
_entity_poly.pdbx_strand_id
1 'polypeptide(L)'
;TGKEQDEILEDTMNALEYALGSPESRWGSLRTQMGHREPFGLTYLEIGNENFGPDYEERYRRFYDVVKEKYPHLKVIANAHIEEHACTTEYVDEHFYNSTEFFAENQNYYENYDRKGPKIFVGEQAVNEGAHLGKLYGALGEAAFLIGLEKNQDVVALASYAPLFEHVHYHSWSPNLIRFQNAESFGI
;
A
#
# COMPACT_ATOMS: atom_id res chain seq x y z
N THR A 1 -3.50 -20.34 12.61
CA THR A 1 -3.43 -20.73 14.04
C THR A 1 -2.65 -19.68 14.84
N GLY A 2 -2.87 -19.61 16.16
CA GLY A 2 -2.15 -18.63 16.99
C GLY A 2 -0.63 -18.73 16.87
N LYS A 3 -0.07 -19.94 16.74
CA LYS A 3 1.37 -20.16 16.57
C LYS A 3 1.89 -19.57 15.24
N GLU A 4 1.18 -19.72 14.17
CA GLU A 4 1.55 -19.15 12.87
C GLU A 4 1.52 -17.61 12.90
N GLN A 5 0.56 -17.03 13.59
CA GLN A 5 0.50 -15.58 13.79
C GLN A 5 1.66 -15.07 14.65
N ASP A 6 2.10 -15.82 15.65
CA ASP A 6 3.26 -15.47 16.46
C ASP A 6 4.54 -15.44 15.62
N GLU A 7 4.73 -16.45 14.77
CA GLU A 7 5.88 -16.52 13.86
C GLU A 7 5.89 -15.34 12.87
N ILE A 8 4.73 -15.01 12.26
CA ILE A 8 4.63 -13.86 11.33
C ILE A 8 4.88 -12.54 12.05
N LEU A 9 4.36 -12.38 13.27
CA LEU A 9 4.59 -11.17 14.07
C LEU A 9 6.08 -11.03 14.44
N GLU A 10 6.73 -12.11 14.83
CA GLU A 10 8.17 -12.12 15.10
C GLU A 10 8.97 -11.73 13.85
N ASP A 11 8.64 -12.29 12.69
CA ASP A 11 9.29 -11.96 11.42
C ASP A 11 9.07 -10.49 11.04
N THR A 12 7.87 -9.96 11.25
CA THR A 12 7.57 -8.54 11.05
C THR A 12 8.43 -7.65 11.95
N MET A 13 8.54 -7.99 13.22
CA MET A 13 9.36 -7.22 14.18
C MET A 13 10.86 -7.32 13.85
N ASN A 14 11.33 -8.47 13.37
CA ASN A 14 12.70 -8.66 12.89
C ASN A 14 12.98 -7.81 11.64
N ALA A 15 12.05 -7.75 10.70
CA ALA A 15 12.14 -6.90 9.51
C ALA A 15 12.16 -5.41 9.87
N LEU A 16 11.34 -4.98 10.82
CA LEU A 16 11.36 -3.61 11.34
C LEU A 16 12.68 -3.29 12.05
N GLU A 17 13.22 -4.23 12.83
CA GLU A 17 14.54 -4.03 13.44
C GLU A 17 15.66 -3.98 12.40
N TYR A 18 15.57 -4.78 11.33
CA TYR A 18 16.48 -4.66 10.21
C TYR A 18 16.43 -3.27 9.58
N ALA A 19 15.23 -2.74 9.35
CA ALA A 19 15.04 -1.43 8.73
C ALA A 19 15.42 -0.25 9.65
N LEU A 20 15.03 -0.31 10.91
CA LEU A 20 15.04 0.83 11.84
C LEU A 20 15.99 0.67 13.01
N GLY A 21 16.45 -0.55 13.29
CA GLY A 21 17.31 -0.84 14.44
C GLY A 21 18.70 -0.19 14.35
N SER A 22 19.32 0.02 15.52
CA SER A 22 20.69 0.55 15.58
C SER A 22 21.68 -0.41 14.90
N PRO A 23 22.84 0.05 14.44
CA PRO A 23 23.88 -0.80 13.87
C PRO A 23 24.38 -1.91 14.81
N GLU A 24 24.14 -1.77 16.11
CA GLU A 24 24.54 -2.71 17.16
C GLU A 24 23.45 -3.74 17.48
N SER A 25 22.19 -3.51 17.05
CA SER A 25 21.10 -4.48 17.24
C SER A 25 21.30 -5.71 16.35
N ARG A 26 20.61 -6.80 16.67
CA ARG A 26 20.77 -8.06 15.93
C ARG A 26 20.59 -7.87 14.42
N TRP A 27 19.46 -7.30 14.01
CA TRP A 27 19.13 -7.16 12.60
C TRP A 27 19.69 -5.88 11.98
N GLY A 28 19.87 -4.82 12.75
CA GLY A 28 20.58 -3.61 12.30
C GLY A 28 22.06 -3.86 12.01
N SER A 29 22.71 -4.79 12.75
CA SER A 29 24.09 -5.20 12.44
C SER A 29 24.17 -5.97 11.12
N LEU A 30 23.17 -6.80 10.79
CA LEU A 30 23.09 -7.46 9.49
C LEU A 30 22.94 -6.43 8.36
N ARG A 31 22.03 -5.44 8.50
CA ARG A 31 21.92 -4.34 7.54
C ARG A 31 23.28 -3.64 7.33
N THR A 32 24.00 -3.38 8.42
CA THR A 32 25.35 -2.76 8.36
C THR A 32 26.34 -3.62 7.58
N GLN A 33 26.35 -4.95 7.82
CA GLN A 33 27.20 -5.90 7.09
C GLN A 33 26.86 -5.96 5.60
N MET A 34 25.58 -5.75 5.25
CA MET A 34 25.12 -5.65 3.87
C MET A 34 25.41 -4.29 3.20
N GLY A 35 26.13 -3.41 3.87
CA GLY A 35 26.61 -2.15 3.31
C GLY A 35 25.79 -0.91 3.64
N HIS A 36 24.73 -1.03 4.47
CA HIS A 36 23.88 0.12 4.86
C HIS A 36 23.88 0.30 6.38
N ARG A 37 24.79 1.15 6.87
CA ARG A 37 24.97 1.36 8.32
C ARG A 37 23.75 2.04 8.96
N GLU A 38 23.30 3.14 8.37
CA GLU A 38 22.24 3.95 8.96
C GLU A 38 20.86 3.28 8.78
N PRO A 39 19.92 3.48 9.72
CA PRO A 39 18.54 3.06 9.56
C PRO A 39 17.93 3.63 8.27
N PHE A 40 17.00 2.88 7.69
CA PHE A 40 16.18 3.39 6.58
C PHE A 40 15.14 4.38 7.12
N GLY A 41 14.72 5.33 6.26
CA GLY A 41 13.68 6.30 6.58
C GLY A 41 12.26 5.72 6.46
N LEU A 42 12.02 4.53 7.03
CA LEU A 42 10.71 3.89 6.97
C LEU A 42 9.69 4.69 7.78
N THR A 43 8.59 5.06 7.14
CA THR A 43 7.53 5.88 7.74
C THR A 43 6.21 5.11 7.85
N TYR A 44 5.92 4.23 6.90
CA TYR A 44 4.65 3.53 6.79
C TYR A 44 4.84 2.02 6.89
N LEU A 45 3.88 1.36 7.51
CA LEU A 45 3.77 -0.10 7.56
C LEU A 45 2.33 -0.48 7.30
N GLU A 46 2.09 -1.26 6.28
CA GLU A 46 0.80 -1.86 6.03
C GLU A 46 0.69 -3.24 6.66
N ILE A 47 -0.47 -3.54 7.24
CA ILE A 47 -0.78 -4.83 7.87
C ILE A 47 -1.87 -5.52 7.06
N GLY A 48 -1.50 -6.57 6.35
CA GLY A 48 -2.37 -7.36 5.51
C GLY A 48 -2.35 -6.93 4.03
N ASN A 49 -3.14 -7.60 3.21
CA ASN A 49 -3.44 -7.26 1.82
C ASN A 49 -4.75 -7.94 1.42
N GLU A 50 -5.73 -7.14 1.02
CA GLU A 50 -7.06 -7.61 0.58
C GLU A 50 -7.74 -8.59 1.55
N ASN A 51 -7.58 -8.37 2.85
CA ASN A 51 -8.23 -9.13 3.91
C ASN A 51 -9.36 -8.32 4.54
N PHE A 52 -10.41 -8.99 4.95
CA PHE A 52 -11.63 -8.34 5.44
C PHE A 52 -12.23 -9.11 6.62
N GLY A 53 -13.09 -8.42 7.38
CA GLY A 53 -13.93 -8.99 8.40
C GLY A 53 -13.25 -9.18 9.77
N PRO A 54 -13.98 -9.75 10.74
CA PRO A 54 -13.58 -9.79 12.15
C PRO A 54 -12.24 -10.47 12.40
N ASP A 55 -11.91 -11.51 11.64
CA ASP A 55 -10.65 -12.23 11.77
C ASP A 55 -9.44 -11.36 11.38
N TYR A 56 -9.62 -10.51 10.34
CA TYR A 56 -8.61 -9.53 9.96
C TYR A 56 -8.47 -8.46 11.02
N GLU A 57 -9.57 -7.91 11.51
CA GLU A 57 -9.56 -6.83 12.51
C GLU A 57 -8.89 -7.25 13.82
N GLU A 58 -9.14 -8.49 14.29
CA GLU A 58 -8.46 -9.05 15.46
C GLU A 58 -6.95 -9.14 15.25
N ARG A 59 -6.52 -9.64 14.09
CA ARG A 59 -5.10 -9.76 13.72
C ARG A 59 -4.45 -8.39 13.58
N TYR A 60 -5.10 -7.46 12.86
CA TYR A 60 -4.62 -6.09 12.70
C TYR A 60 -4.36 -5.43 14.05
N ARG A 61 -5.33 -5.48 14.97
CA ARG A 61 -5.19 -4.91 16.31
C ARG A 61 -3.96 -5.45 17.03
N ARG A 62 -3.77 -6.75 17.00
CA ARG A 62 -2.63 -7.40 17.63
C ARG A 62 -1.29 -6.90 17.08
N PHE A 63 -1.17 -6.82 15.75
CA PHE A 63 0.02 -6.30 15.08
C PHE A 63 0.22 -4.81 15.35
N TYR A 64 -0.86 -4.04 15.27
CA TYR A 64 -0.85 -2.61 15.55
C TYR A 64 -0.30 -2.31 16.94
N ASP A 65 -0.81 -2.97 17.99
CA ASP A 65 -0.40 -2.74 19.37
C ASP A 65 1.10 -3.01 19.55
N VAL A 66 1.60 -4.14 19.07
CA VAL A 66 3.02 -4.51 19.18
C VAL A 66 3.92 -3.56 18.39
N VAL A 67 3.51 -3.18 17.18
CA VAL A 67 4.27 -2.24 16.35
C VAL A 67 4.31 -0.85 17.00
N LYS A 68 3.17 -0.35 17.47
CA LYS A 68 3.09 0.99 18.09
C LYS A 68 3.80 1.06 19.44
N GLU A 69 3.88 -0.03 20.18
CA GLU A 69 4.67 -0.09 21.41
C GLU A 69 6.15 0.13 21.15
N LYS A 70 6.73 -0.52 20.13
CA LYS A 70 8.16 -0.44 19.84
C LYS A 70 8.52 0.69 18.87
N TYR A 71 7.64 0.99 17.91
CA TYR A 71 7.85 1.98 16.85
C TYR A 71 6.68 2.98 16.77
N PRO A 72 6.45 3.82 17.79
CA PRO A 72 5.28 4.71 17.86
C PRO A 72 5.22 5.75 16.74
N HIS A 73 6.34 6.03 16.08
CA HIS A 73 6.41 6.97 14.97
C HIS A 73 5.95 6.40 13.62
N LEU A 74 5.90 5.06 13.50
CA LEU A 74 5.40 4.44 12.27
C LEU A 74 3.90 4.71 12.11
N LYS A 75 3.53 5.09 10.90
CA LYS A 75 2.14 5.20 10.47
C LYS A 75 1.68 3.84 9.97
N VAL A 76 0.64 3.32 10.62
CA VAL A 76 0.13 1.98 10.30
C VAL A 76 -1.04 2.11 9.35
N ILE A 77 -0.99 1.33 8.27
CA ILE A 77 -2.03 1.26 7.25
C ILE A 77 -2.81 -0.04 7.47
N ALA A 78 -4.13 0.06 7.55
CA ALA A 78 -5.04 -1.06 7.50
C ALA A 78 -5.47 -1.29 6.05
N ASN A 79 -5.54 -2.55 5.61
CA ASN A 79 -5.96 -2.86 4.24
C ASN A 79 -7.49 -2.95 4.07
N ALA A 80 -8.24 -2.50 5.05
CA ALA A 80 -9.70 -2.35 5.00
C ALA A 80 -10.17 -1.32 6.04
N HIS A 81 -11.34 -0.76 5.84
CA HIS A 81 -12.01 0.01 6.87
C HIS A 81 -12.34 -0.90 8.07
N ILE A 82 -11.90 -0.47 9.24
CA ILE A 82 -12.11 -1.19 10.50
C ILE A 82 -13.21 -0.48 11.28
N GLU A 83 -14.14 -1.25 11.86
CA GLU A 83 -15.21 -0.67 12.67
C GLU A 83 -14.63 0.08 13.89
N GLU A 84 -15.15 1.28 14.16
CA GLU A 84 -14.62 2.25 15.13
C GLU A 84 -14.35 1.68 16.55
N HIS A 85 -14.97 0.56 16.88
CA HIS A 85 -14.85 -0.04 18.23
C HIS A 85 -13.68 -1.02 18.36
N ALA A 86 -13.01 -1.34 17.26
CA ALA A 86 -11.99 -2.39 17.27
C ALA A 86 -10.59 -1.87 17.57
N CYS A 87 -10.12 -0.83 16.90
CA CYS A 87 -8.80 -0.21 17.12
C CYS A 87 -8.68 1.13 16.38
N THR A 88 -7.61 1.87 16.69
CA THR A 88 -7.29 3.10 15.96
C THR A 88 -6.82 2.79 14.55
N THR A 89 -7.46 3.36 13.55
CA THR A 89 -7.01 3.29 12.16
C THR A 89 -6.44 4.66 11.76
N GLU A 90 -5.17 4.70 11.39
CA GLU A 90 -4.50 5.94 10.98
C GLU A 90 -4.61 6.16 9.48
N TYR A 91 -4.43 5.07 8.71
CA TYR A 91 -4.51 5.02 7.26
C TYR A 91 -5.28 3.79 6.83
N VAL A 92 -6.03 3.91 5.74
CA VAL A 92 -6.74 2.79 5.10
C VAL A 92 -6.27 2.68 3.68
N ASP A 93 -5.94 1.46 3.25
CA ASP A 93 -5.67 1.13 1.86
C ASP A 93 -6.97 0.80 1.13
N GLU A 94 -7.14 1.39 -0.03
CA GLU A 94 -8.27 1.15 -0.93
C GLU A 94 -7.76 0.77 -2.33
N HIS A 95 -8.33 -0.29 -2.90
CA HIS A 95 -7.98 -0.81 -4.21
C HIS A 95 -9.10 -0.56 -5.22
N PHE A 96 -8.75 -0.11 -6.42
CA PHE A 96 -9.68 0.18 -7.50
C PHE A 96 -9.26 -0.50 -8.80
N TYR A 97 -9.96 -1.57 -9.15
CA TYR A 97 -9.84 -2.23 -10.44
C TYR A 97 -11.19 -2.19 -11.13
N ASN A 98 -11.32 -1.44 -12.23
CA ASN A 98 -12.62 -1.20 -12.83
C ASN A 98 -12.50 -0.73 -14.30
N SER A 99 -13.61 -0.31 -14.89
CA SER A 99 -13.67 0.22 -16.26
C SER A 99 -13.12 1.66 -16.35
N THR A 100 -12.84 2.11 -17.56
CA THR A 100 -12.46 3.50 -17.84
C THR A 100 -13.54 4.48 -17.40
N GLU A 101 -14.81 4.14 -17.64
CA GLU A 101 -15.96 4.95 -17.28
C GLU A 101 -16.04 5.15 -15.76
N PHE A 102 -15.82 4.08 -14.98
CA PHE A 102 -15.77 4.17 -13.54
C PHE A 102 -14.76 5.22 -13.08
N PHE A 103 -13.53 5.15 -13.55
CA PHE A 103 -12.48 6.10 -13.15
C PHE A 103 -12.81 7.54 -13.57
N ALA A 104 -13.33 7.74 -14.79
CA ALA A 104 -13.71 9.06 -15.28
C ALA A 104 -14.88 9.68 -14.50
N GLU A 105 -15.87 8.88 -14.09
CA GLU A 105 -17.05 9.32 -13.36
C GLU A 105 -16.78 9.54 -11.87
N ASN A 106 -15.79 8.86 -11.29
CA ASN A 106 -15.47 8.92 -9.87
C ASN A 106 -14.30 9.85 -9.51
N GLN A 107 -13.97 10.82 -10.37
CA GLN A 107 -12.96 11.84 -10.05
C GLN A 107 -13.27 12.63 -8.75
N ASN A 108 -14.52 12.65 -8.30
CA ASN A 108 -14.98 13.32 -7.09
C ASN A 108 -15.21 12.35 -5.91
N TYR A 109 -14.70 11.13 -5.97
CA TYR A 109 -14.96 10.06 -5.00
C TYR A 109 -14.74 10.48 -3.55
N TYR A 110 -13.67 11.22 -3.28
CA TYR A 110 -13.30 11.64 -1.93
C TYR A 110 -13.80 13.05 -1.51
N GLU A 111 -14.57 13.75 -2.34
CA GLU A 111 -15.02 15.10 -1.99
C GLU A 111 -15.85 15.16 -0.70
N ASN A 112 -16.65 14.12 -0.44
CA ASN A 112 -17.51 14.03 0.74
C ASN A 112 -16.95 13.13 1.85
N TYR A 113 -15.68 12.69 1.74
CA TYR A 113 -15.05 11.86 2.76
C TYR A 113 -14.86 12.64 4.06
N ASP A 114 -14.99 11.96 5.21
CA ASP A 114 -14.77 12.61 6.51
C ASP A 114 -13.29 13.01 6.68
N ARG A 115 -13.04 14.30 6.73
CA ARG A 115 -11.69 14.86 6.90
C ARG A 115 -11.06 14.56 8.27
N LYS A 116 -11.87 14.09 9.25
CA LYS A 116 -11.42 13.67 10.58
C LYS A 116 -11.17 12.18 10.68
N GLY A 117 -11.60 11.42 9.67
CA GLY A 117 -11.37 9.99 9.57
C GLY A 117 -9.90 9.64 9.26
N PRO A 118 -9.60 8.34 9.11
CA PRO A 118 -8.28 7.90 8.69
C PRO A 118 -7.92 8.49 7.33
N LYS A 119 -6.62 8.66 7.07
CA LYS A 119 -6.15 9.04 5.75
C LYS A 119 -6.26 7.86 4.79
N ILE A 120 -6.34 8.14 3.52
CA ILE A 120 -6.45 7.12 2.47
C ILE A 120 -5.09 6.92 1.79
N PHE A 121 -4.74 5.68 1.62
CA PHE A 121 -3.77 5.20 0.66
C PHE A 121 -4.53 4.49 -0.45
N VAL A 122 -4.51 5.01 -1.68
CA VAL A 122 -4.99 4.27 -2.84
C VAL A 122 -3.83 3.40 -3.30
N GLY A 123 -3.71 2.21 -2.71
CA GLY A 123 -2.54 1.35 -2.86
C GLY A 123 -2.48 0.62 -4.18
N GLU A 124 -3.65 0.33 -4.76
CA GLU A 124 -3.74 -0.32 -6.06
C GLU A 124 -4.84 0.32 -6.90
N GLN A 125 -4.49 0.70 -8.13
CA GLN A 125 -5.48 1.17 -9.09
C GLN A 125 -5.04 0.89 -10.52
N ALA A 126 -5.98 0.42 -11.34
CA ALA A 126 -5.83 0.30 -12.79
C ALA A 126 -7.17 0.10 -13.47
N VAL A 127 -7.29 0.56 -14.71
CA VAL A 127 -8.37 0.13 -15.61
C VAL A 127 -8.10 -1.31 -16.02
N ASN A 128 -8.86 -2.26 -15.47
CA ASN A 128 -8.69 -3.69 -15.73
C ASN A 128 -9.90 -4.34 -16.40
N GLU A 129 -10.93 -3.56 -16.74
CA GLU A 129 -12.14 -4.04 -17.38
C GLU A 129 -12.37 -3.38 -18.76
N GLY A 130 -13.06 -4.11 -19.64
CA GLY A 130 -13.48 -3.61 -20.94
C GLY A 130 -12.43 -3.72 -22.04
N ALA A 131 -12.71 -3.08 -23.19
CA ALA A 131 -11.88 -3.16 -24.41
C ALA A 131 -10.69 -2.21 -24.42
N HIS A 132 -10.47 -1.46 -23.35
CA HIS A 132 -9.54 -0.34 -23.31
C HIS A 132 -8.29 -0.61 -22.47
N LEU A 133 -8.06 -1.87 -22.10
CA LEU A 133 -6.89 -2.31 -21.34
C LEU A 133 -5.57 -1.91 -22.01
N GLY A 134 -4.74 -1.17 -21.30
CA GLY A 134 -3.44 -0.72 -21.79
C GLY A 134 -3.50 0.23 -22.99
N LYS A 135 -4.63 0.97 -23.16
CA LYS A 135 -4.82 1.94 -24.25
C LYS A 135 -4.99 3.35 -23.70
N LEU A 136 -4.75 4.34 -24.56
CA LEU A 136 -4.88 5.76 -24.22
C LEU A 136 -6.22 6.10 -23.55
N TYR A 137 -7.32 5.51 -23.96
CA TYR A 137 -8.64 5.77 -23.38
C TYR A 137 -8.69 5.33 -21.91
N GLY A 138 -8.12 4.16 -21.58
CA GLY A 138 -7.98 3.72 -20.19
C GLY A 138 -7.14 4.69 -19.36
N ALA A 139 -5.97 5.07 -19.90
CA ALA A 139 -5.07 6.03 -19.25
C ALA A 139 -5.71 7.40 -19.00
N LEU A 140 -6.61 7.86 -19.88
CA LEU A 140 -7.35 9.12 -19.66
C LEU A 140 -8.36 9.02 -18.51
N GLY A 141 -9.04 7.88 -18.35
CA GLY A 141 -9.90 7.63 -17.18
C GLY A 141 -9.11 7.61 -15.87
N GLU A 142 -8.01 6.86 -15.84
CA GLU A 142 -7.12 6.82 -14.69
C GLU A 142 -6.55 8.21 -14.34
N ALA A 143 -6.15 9.00 -15.36
CA ALA A 143 -5.66 10.36 -15.16
C ALA A 143 -6.74 11.29 -14.57
N ALA A 144 -8.00 11.15 -14.99
CA ALA A 144 -9.11 11.93 -14.42
C ALA A 144 -9.32 11.59 -12.93
N PHE A 145 -9.24 10.31 -12.57
CA PHE A 145 -9.32 9.87 -11.19
C PHE A 145 -8.16 10.39 -10.35
N LEU A 146 -6.92 10.30 -10.85
CA LEU A 146 -5.72 10.83 -10.18
C LEU A 146 -5.82 12.33 -9.90
N ILE A 147 -6.40 13.14 -10.80
CA ILE A 147 -6.68 14.56 -10.55
C ILE A 147 -7.63 14.71 -9.36
N GLY A 148 -8.62 13.83 -9.24
CA GLY A 148 -9.54 13.80 -8.09
C GLY A 148 -8.84 13.46 -6.77
N LEU A 149 -7.91 12.50 -6.79
CA LEU A 149 -7.08 12.17 -5.63
C LEU A 149 -6.22 13.37 -5.21
N GLU A 150 -5.56 14.04 -6.17
CA GLU A 150 -4.73 15.21 -5.89
C GLU A 150 -5.54 16.39 -5.31
N LYS A 151 -6.75 16.63 -5.82
CA LYS A 151 -7.67 17.64 -5.26
C LYS A 151 -8.02 17.36 -3.79
N ASN A 152 -8.04 16.11 -3.39
CA ASN A 152 -8.38 15.64 -2.06
C ASN A 152 -7.14 15.19 -1.26
N GLN A 153 -5.95 15.76 -1.51
CA GLN A 153 -4.69 15.40 -0.85
C GLN A 153 -4.70 15.63 0.67
N ASP A 154 -5.67 16.34 1.19
CA ASP A 154 -5.94 16.47 2.62
C ASP A 154 -6.51 15.19 3.23
N VAL A 155 -7.06 14.30 2.42
CA VAL A 155 -7.57 12.97 2.78
C VAL A 155 -6.69 11.89 2.17
N VAL A 156 -6.46 11.93 0.86
CA VAL A 156 -5.65 10.95 0.12
C VAL A 156 -4.17 11.29 0.29
N ALA A 157 -3.50 10.56 1.17
CA ALA A 157 -2.11 10.83 1.52
C ALA A 157 -1.11 10.15 0.57
N LEU A 158 -1.49 9.01 0.00
CA LEU A 158 -0.66 8.19 -0.87
C LEU A 158 -1.50 7.60 -1.99
N ALA A 159 -0.89 7.41 -3.15
CA ALA A 159 -1.47 6.65 -4.26
C ALA A 159 -0.39 5.90 -5.03
N SER A 160 -0.69 4.71 -5.50
CA SER A 160 0.19 3.91 -6.35
C SER A 160 -0.58 3.16 -7.44
N TYR A 161 0.09 2.93 -8.54
CA TYR A 161 -0.45 2.14 -9.65
C TYR A 161 -0.07 0.67 -9.46
N ALA A 162 -0.99 -0.24 -9.74
CA ALA A 162 -0.72 -1.67 -9.65
C ALA A 162 -1.35 -2.46 -10.82
N PRO A 163 -0.58 -3.39 -11.40
CA PRO A 163 0.86 -3.61 -11.25
C PRO A 163 1.70 -2.52 -11.93
N LEU A 164 2.85 -2.19 -11.33
CA LEU A 164 3.71 -1.12 -11.84
C LEU A 164 4.57 -1.55 -13.02
N PHE A 165 5.22 -2.72 -12.93
CA PHE A 165 6.22 -3.19 -13.89
C PHE A 165 5.81 -4.46 -14.62
N GLU A 166 6.10 -4.51 -15.92
CA GLU A 166 5.98 -5.69 -16.78
C GLU A 166 7.26 -5.90 -17.59
N HIS A 167 7.85 -7.10 -17.50
CA HIS A 167 8.86 -7.49 -18.46
C HIS A 167 8.21 -7.98 -19.76
N VAL A 168 8.64 -7.49 -20.93
CA VAL A 168 7.97 -7.73 -22.22
C VAL A 168 7.78 -9.20 -22.61
N HIS A 169 8.56 -10.11 -22.02
CA HIS A 169 8.47 -11.55 -22.26
C HIS A 169 7.89 -12.34 -21.08
N TYR A 170 7.70 -11.71 -19.93
CA TYR A 170 7.28 -12.38 -18.68
C TYR A 170 6.31 -11.50 -17.93
N HIS A 171 5.01 -11.72 -18.14
CA HIS A 171 3.95 -11.03 -17.43
C HIS A 171 2.82 -12.00 -17.11
N SER A 172 2.16 -11.80 -15.98
CA SER A 172 1.02 -12.59 -15.53
C SER A 172 -0.24 -11.76 -15.32
N TRP A 173 -0.14 -10.45 -15.52
CA TRP A 173 -1.23 -9.50 -15.32
C TRP A 173 -1.28 -8.45 -16.43
N SER A 174 -2.45 -7.85 -16.68
CA SER A 174 -2.64 -6.73 -17.61
C SER A 174 -3.81 -5.87 -17.11
N PRO A 175 -3.68 -4.53 -17.15
CA PRO A 175 -2.53 -3.76 -17.66
C PRO A 175 -1.38 -3.68 -16.65
N ASN A 176 -0.26 -3.13 -17.13
CA ASN A 176 0.89 -2.74 -16.30
C ASN A 176 1.34 -1.35 -16.74
N LEU A 177 1.75 -0.49 -15.82
CA LEU A 177 2.08 0.89 -16.15
C LEU A 177 3.35 1.01 -16.99
N ILE A 178 4.40 0.29 -16.62
CA ILE A 178 5.72 0.39 -17.24
C ILE A 178 6.15 -0.97 -17.79
N ARG A 179 6.30 -1.05 -19.11
CA ARG A 179 6.87 -2.22 -19.81
C ARG A 179 8.36 -2.03 -20.00
N PHE A 180 9.14 -3.02 -19.66
CA PHE A 180 10.59 -2.98 -19.85
C PHE A 180 11.12 -4.28 -20.45
N GLN A 181 12.21 -4.17 -21.18
CA GLN A 181 12.98 -5.30 -21.68
C GLN A 181 14.28 -5.49 -20.89
N ASN A 182 14.90 -4.39 -20.52
CA ASN A 182 16.11 -4.31 -19.69
C ASN A 182 16.18 -2.92 -19.05
N ALA A 183 17.25 -2.61 -18.34
CA ALA A 183 17.43 -1.33 -17.65
C ALA A 183 17.49 -0.09 -18.59
N GLU A 184 17.68 -0.29 -19.89
CA GLU A 184 17.86 0.79 -20.88
C GLU A 184 16.67 0.91 -21.85
N SER A 185 15.74 -0.06 -21.83
CA SER A 185 14.65 -0.16 -22.81
C SER A 185 13.33 -0.36 -22.10
N PHE A 186 12.52 0.70 -22.04
CA PHE A 186 11.22 0.71 -21.40
C PHE A 186 10.22 1.59 -22.15
N GLY A 187 8.92 1.41 -21.87
CA GLY A 187 7.81 2.22 -22.37
C GLY A 187 6.68 2.29 -21.34
N ILE A 188 5.87 3.32 -21.47
CA ILE A 188 4.67 3.59 -20.66
C ILE A 188 3.45 3.54 -21.57
#